data_927e88a6b7f040a7faec7bdbd30520b1
#
_entry.id   927e88a6b7f040a7faec7bdbd30520b1
#
_cell.length_a   1.000
_cell.length_b   1.000
_cell.length_c   1.000
_cell.angle_alpha   90.00
_cell.angle_beta   90.00
_cell.angle_gamma   90.00
#
_symmetry.space_group_name_H-M   'P 1'
#
loop_
_entity.id
_entity.type
_entity.pdbx_description
1 polymer ?
#
loop_
_entity_poly.entity_id
_entity_poly.type
_entity_poly.pdbx_seq_one_letter_code
_entity_poly.pdbx_strand_id
1 'polypeptide(L)'
;MTFFAHAEKQASLGSMDAVAERMGAGSRELAKGNAAAADTSTFSAAYWNPGMLAFKRNLAIALHAENRSLDRAGGSFGIEGATGNRMGVGMSILFRGDTDFLLIDEDDNDQGTATPFFMLGYAGLGYRLSKADGIGISLSIAYDRLGLGSEWDVVNEYQSPLSIDVGWFRFWNAKWQSGLQIRNLGLNSKLSAAWRRNPSRDNALPSSDALRPKTFEAAVIHRNLLLGKPVSVSLSLQSYQVADTLFVFDPDWHIFKGKFGFEWRAIANGDLRCGIDGQNPSIGWGYGFNIANKILWIDYAFIYEWEADLLNPLSLTLRMKF
;
A
#
# COMPACT_ATOMS: atom_id res chain seq x y z
N MET A 1 -28.51 0.71 17.15
CA MET A 1 -28.69 1.16 15.75
C MET A 1 -27.40 1.67 15.09
N THR A 2 -26.38 2.09 15.83
CA THR A 2 -25.11 2.63 15.30
C THR A 2 -24.14 1.56 14.76
N PHE A 3 -24.25 0.30 15.20
CA PHE A 3 -23.36 -0.78 14.75
C PHE A 3 -23.61 -1.24 13.30
N PHE A 4 -24.86 -1.25 12.85
CA PHE A 4 -25.21 -1.65 11.49
C PHE A 4 -24.78 -0.60 10.43
N ALA A 5 -24.87 0.69 10.74
CA ALA A 5 -24.41 1.76 9.85
C ALA A 5 -22.88 1.73 9.64
N HIS A 6 -22.10 1.28 10.66
CA HIS A 6 -20.66 1.09 10.52
C HIS A 6 -20.30 -0.12 9.65
N ALA A 7 -21.06 -1.20 9.71
CA ALA A 7 -20.84 -2.38 8.88
C ALA A 7 -21.16 -2.12 7.40
N GLU A 8 -22.24 -1.39 7.10
CA GLU A 8 -22.56 -0.97 5.73
C GLU A 8 -21.51 -0.01 5.16
N LYS A 9 -21.00 0.92 5.98
CA LYS A 9 -19.90 1.82 5.56
C LYS A 9 -18.59 1.08 5.34
N GLN A 10 -18.27 0.06 6.12
CA GLN A 10 -17.11 -0.80 5.90
C GLN A 10 -17.27 -1.66 4.64
N ALA A 11 -18.47 -2.11 4.32
CA ALA A 11 -18.74 -2.85 3.09
C ALA A 11 -18.57 -1.98 1.83
N SER A 12 -18.89 -0.68 1.89
CA SER A 12 -18.63 0.26 0.78
C SER A 12 -17.14 0.59 0.56
N LEU A 13 -16.30 0.41 1.59
CA LEU A 13 -14.82 0.44 1.51
C LEU A 13 -14.24 -0.89 1.04
N GLY A 14 -15.06 -1.90 0.93
CA GLY A 14 -14.71 -3.26 0.53
C GLY A 14 -14.57 -3.45 -0.97
N SER A 15 -14.55 -2.38 -1.78
CA SER A 15 -14.07 -2.51 -3.15
C SER A 15 -12.62 -3.02 -3.08
N MET A 16 -12.27 -3.96 -3.94
CA MET A 16 -10.92 -4.57 -3.97
C MET A 16 -9.81 -3.53 -4.02
N ASP A 17 -10.04 -2.39 -4.64
CA ASP A 17 -9.15 -1.25 -4.75
C ASP A 17 -8.72 -0.67 -3.39
N ALA A 18 -9.69 -0.38 -2.55
CA ALA A 18 -9.41 0.17 -1.23
C ALA A 18 -8.67 -0.85 -0.35
N VAL A 19 -8.96 -2.14 -0.50
CA VAL A 19 -8.25 -3.22 0.21
C VAL A 19 -6.82 -3.33 -0.29
N ALA A 20 -6.60 -3.42 -1.61
CA ALA A 20 -5.27 -3.56 -2.19
C ALA A 20 -4.35 -2.36 -1.88
N GLU A 21 -4.87 -1.13 -1.92
CA GLU A 21 -4.13 0.07 -1.53
C GLU A 21 -3.77 0.10 -0.03
N ARG A 22 -4.61 -0.48 0.83
CA ARG A 22 -4.39 -0.54 2.29
C ARG A 22 -3.45 -1.63 2.74
N MET A 23 -3.24 -2.65 1.91
CA MET A 23 -2.43 -3.81 2.29
C MET A 23 -0.93 -3.52 2.41
N GLY A 24 -0.46 -2.39 1.85
CA GLY A 24 0.95 -2.00 1.88
C GLY A 24 1.81 -2.72 0.84
N ALA A 25 3.10 -2.43 0.80
CA ALA A 25 4.07 -3.00 -0.12
C ALA A 25 5.42 -3.19 0.58
N GLY A 26 6.02 -4.38 0.39
CA GLY A 26 7.32 -4.72 0.95
C GLY A 26 7.25 -5.35 2.34
N SER A 27 7.94 -6.49 2.50
CA SER A 27 7.91 -7.27 3.75
C SER A 27 8.47 -6.50 4.94
N ARG A 28 9.48 -5.64 4.72
CA ARG A 28 10.03 -4.80 5.77
C ARG A 28 8.97 -3.84 6.33
N GLU A 29 8.22 -3.21 5.48
CA GLU A 29 7.18 -2.24 5.82
C GLU A 29 5.98 -2.95 6.46
N LEU A 30 5.57 -4.08 5.89
CA LEU A 30 4.53 -4.96 6.43
C LEU A 30 4.86 -5.44 7.85
N ALA A 31 6.10 -5.89 8.09
CA ALA A 31 6.57 -6.30 9.41
C ALA A 31 6.55 -5.16 10.44
N LYS A 32 6.57 -3.92 9.99
CA LYS A 32 6.49 -2.69 10.81
C LYS A 32 5.07 -2.11 10.86
N GLY A 33 4.05 -2.92 10.59
CA GLY A 33 2.65 -2.47 10.61
C GLY A 33 2.38 -1.33 9.64
N ASN A 34 3.03 -1.31 8.47
CA ASN A 34 2.86 -0.27 7.46
C ASN A 34 3.14 1.18 7.94
N ALA A 35 3.85 1.38 9.06
CA ALA A 35 4.24 2.70 9.56
C ALA A 35 5.49 3.22 8.81
N ALA A 36 5.35 3.49 7.50
CA ALA A 36 6.45 3.71 6.57
C ALA A 36 6.55 5.13 5.98
N ALA A 37 5.52 5.97 6.10
CA ALA A 37 5.44 7.28 5.43
C ALA A 37 6.49 8.31 5.88
N ALA A 38 7.25 8.06 6.96
CA ALA A 38 8.38 8.85 7.39
C ALA A 38 9.72 8.09 7.38
N ASP A 39 9.80 6.89 6.81
CA ASP A 39 11.01 6.07 6.82
C ASP A 39 11.78 6.12 5.50
N THR A 40 12.84 6.91 5.45
CA THR A 40 13.71 7.00 4.26
C THR A 40 14.41 5.70 3.88
N SER A 41 14.41 4.68 4.77
CA SER A 41 14.95 3.36 4.47
C SER A 41 13.92 2.46 3.75
N THR A 42 12.67 2.90 3.71
CA THR A 42 11.58 2.25 2.95
C THR A 42 11.93 2.18 1.47
N PHE A 43 11.54 1.08 0.87
CA PHE A 43 11.51 0.92 -0.58
C PHE A 43 10.12 1.31 -1.12
N SER A 44 10.03 1.61 -2.43
CA SER A 44 8.80 2.14 -3.06
C SER A 44 8.34 3.47 -2.44
N ALA A 45 9.28 4.41 -2.28
CA ALA A 45 8.96 5.72 -1.74
C ALA A 45 7.91 6.48 -2.58
N ALA A 46 7.79 6.22 -3.88
CA ALA A 46 6.73 6.75 -4.73
C ALA A 46 5.33 6.35 -4.23
N TYR A 47 5.20 5.16 -3.63
CA TYR A 47 3.97 4.67 -3.00
C TYR A 47 3.82 5.18 -1.56
N TRP A 48 4.87 5.06 -0.72
CA TRP A 48 4.76 5.34 0.72
C TRP A 48 4.75 6.84 1.05
N ASN A 49 5.61 7.63 0.42
CA ASN A 49 5.67 9.08 0.52
C ASN A 49 6.67 9.62 -0.52
N PRO A 50 6.21 10.24 -1.60
CA PRO A 50 7.11 10.71 -2.66
C PRO A 50 8.11 11.78 -2.18
N GLY A 51 7.86 12.49 -1.08
CA GLY A 51 8.82 13.42 -0.48
C GLY A 51 10.13 12.75 -0.06
N MET A 52 10.11 11.45 0.27
CA MET A 52 11.31 10.69 0.64
C MET A 52 12.23 10.40 -0.56
N LEU A 53 11.72 10.42 -1.79
CA LEU A 53 12.53 10.26 -3.00
C LEU A 53 13.64 11.30 -3.08
N ALA A 54 13.41 12.52 -2.57
CA ALA A 54 14.40 13.60 -2.51
C ALA A 54 15.69 13.22 -1.76
N PHE A 55 15.66 12.19 -0.93
CA PHE A 55 16.78 11.75 -0.10
C PHE A 55 17.38 10.41 -0.54
N LYS A 56 16.83 9.78 -1.56
CA LYS A 56 17.46 8.60 -2.18
C LYS A 56 18.78 9.00 -2.82
N ARG A 57 19.82 8.20 -2.63
CA ARG A 57 21.16 8.48 -3.15
C ARG A 57 21.61 7.43 -4.13
N ASN A 58 21.35 6.20 -3.82
CA ASN A 58 21.78 5.04 -4.58
C ASN A 58 20.61 4.50 -5.38
N LEU A 59 20.90 3.94 -6.53
CA LEU A 59 19.94 3.12 -7.25
C LEU A 59 19.58 1.92 -6.36
N ALA A 60 18.30 1.68 -6.19
CA ALA A 60 17.79 0.50 -5.48
C ALA A 60 16.73 -0.17 -6.33
N ILE A 61 16.75 -1.50 -6.32
CA ILE A 61 15.73 -2.35 -6.95
C ILE A 61 15.20 -3.26 -5.87
N ALA A 62 13.88 -3.48 -5.84
CA ALA A 62 13.27 -4.49 -4.99
C ALA A 62 12.21 -5.29 -5.73
N LEU A 63 12.12 -6.53 -5.34
CA LEU A 63 11.11 -7.49 -5.76
C LEU A 63 10.46 -8.04 -4.48
N HIS A 64 9.16 -7.97 -4.42
CA HIS A 64 8.36 -8.47 -3.32
C HIS A 64 7.36 -9.51 -3.82
N ALA A 65 7.21 -10.59 -3.09
CA ALA A 65 6.19 -11.60 -3.32
C ALA A 65 5.49 -11.92 -2.00
N GLU A 66 4.19 -12.10 -2.04
CA GLU A 66 3.39 -12.50 -0.89
C GLU A 66 2.39 -13.59 -1.26
N ASN A 67 2.21 -14.51 -0.32
CA ASN A 67 1.10 -15.45 -0.34
C ASN A 67 0.33 -15.27 0.96
N ARG A 68 -0.96 -15.02 0.85
CA ARG A 68 -1.86 -14.77 1.98
C ARG A 68 -2.85 -15.91 2.11
N SER A 69 -3.47 -15.98 3.27
CA SER A 69 -4.57 -16.94 3.49
C SER A 69 -5.68 -16.76 2.46
N LEU A 70 -6.46 -17.81 2.24
CA LEU A 70 -7.49 -17.90 1.21
C LEU A 70 -6.90 -17.78 -0.21
N ASP A 71 -5.69 -18.35 -0.40
CA ASP A 71 -4.99 -18.43 -1.69
C ASP A 71 -4.81 -17.08 -2.41
N ARG A 72 -4.84 -15.97 -1.66
CA ARG A 72 -4.56 -14.63 -2.17
C ARG A 72 -3.05 -14.47 -2.40
N ALA A 73 -2.67 -14.15 -3.60
CA ALA A 73 -1.28 -13.96 -3.97
C ALA A 73 -1.03 -12.53 -4.46
N GLY A 74 0.18 -12.05 -4.26
CA GLY A 74 0.54 -10.72 -4.74
C GLY A 74 2.03 -10.47 -4.73
N GLY A 75 2.37 -9.26 -5.11
CA GLY A 75 3.74 -8.83 -5.09
C GLY A 75 3.90 -7.39 -5.55
N SER A 76 5.14 -6.96 -5.56
CA SER A 76 5.51 -5.67 -6.13
C SER A 76 6.92 -5.70 -6.70
N PHE A 77 7.12 -4.89 -7.70
CA PHE A 77 8.43 -4.55 -8.24
C PHE A 77 8.61 -3.05 -8.15
N GLY A 78 9.85 -2.61 -7.90
CA GLY A 78 10.13 -1.20 -7.92
C GLY A 78 11.61 -0.90 -8.16
N ILE A 79 11.84 0.33 -8.60
CA ILE A 79 13.14 0.92 -8.82
C ILE A 79 13.12 2.37 -8.34
N GLU A 80 14.13 2.78 -7.60
CA GLU A 80 14.25 4.16 -7.13
C GLU A 80 15.71 4.59 -7.03
N GLY A 81 15.97 5.88 -7.17
CA GLY A 81 17.32 6.41 -7.07
C GLY A 81 17.41 7.92 -7.28
N ALA A 82 18.63 8.45 -7.13
CA ALA A 82 18.91 9.85 -7.39
C ALA A 82 19.06 10.11 -8.89
N THR A 83 18.52 11.23 -9.36
CA THR A 83 18.77 11.78 -10.72
C THR A 83 19.65 13.04 -10.68
N GLY A 84 20.24 13.33 -9.53
CA GLY A 84 21.10 14.48 -9.30
C GLY A 84 21.24 14.79 -7.81
N ASN A 85 21.81 15.93 -7.48
CA ASN A 85 22.12 16.29 -6.09
C ASN A 85 20.88 16.58 -5.23
N ARG A 86 19.75 16.96 -5.85
CA ARG A 86 18.53 17.38 -5.15
C ARG A 86 17.29 16.61 -5.55
N MET A 87 17.38 15.78 -6.58
CA MET A 87 16.23 15.07 -7.14
C MET A 87 16.40 13.57 -7.00
N GLY A 88 15.30 12.90 -6.78
CA GLY A 88 15.19 11.45 -6.83
C GLY A 88 13.92 11.03 -7.54
N VAL A 89 13.97 9.91 -8.19
CA VAL A 89 12.85 9.31 -8.92
C VAL A 89 12.59 7.90 -8.41
N GLY A 90 11.37 7.44 -8.57
CA GLY A 90 11.00 6.08 -8.26
C GLY A 90 9.80 5.63 -9.07
N MET A 91 9.80 4.36 -9.40
CA MET A 91 8.67 3.68 -10.02
C MET A 91 8.39 2.40 -9.24
N SER A 92 7.13 2.06 -9.09
CA SER A 92 6.73 0.79 -8.49
C SER A 92 5.43 0.30 -9.09
N ILE A 93 5.31 -1.02 -9.17
CA ILE A 93 4.10 -1.71 -9.58
C ILE A 93 3.76 -2.70 -8.48
N LEU A 94 2.53 -2.65 -7.99
CA LEU A 94 1.95 -3.60 -7.07
C LEU A 94 0.90 -4.40 -7.81
N PHE A 95 0.83 -5.70 -7.57
CA PHE A 95 -0.20 -6.56 -8.14
C PHE A 95 -0.70 -7.54 -7.09
N ARG A 96 -1.97 -7.89 -7.18
CA ARG A 96 -2.64 -8.85 -6.33
C ARG A 96 -3.70 -9.60 -7.11
N GLY A 97 -3.84 -10.87 -6.79
CA GLY A 97 -4.90 -11.72 -7.28
C GLY A 97 -5.47 -12.53 -6.14
N ASP A 98 -6.73 -12.86 -6.27
CA ASP A 98 -7.40 -13.84 -5.44
C ASP A 98 -7.62 -15.11 -6.24
N THR A 99 -7.87 -16.23 -5.55
CA THR A 99 -8.33 -17.44 -6.22
C THR A 99 -9.69 -17.22 -6.84
N ASP A 100 -9.95 -18.06 -7.81
CA ASP A 100 -11.27 -18.17 -8.42
C ASP A 100 -12.32 -18.49 -7.35
N PHE A 101 -13.41 -17.74 -7.33
CA PHE A 101 -14.56 -18.03 -6.50
C PHE A 101 -15.82 -18.19 -7.35
N LEU A 102 -16.66 -19.12 -6.93
CA LEU A 102 -17.91 -19.42 -7.59
C LEU A 102 -18.93 -18.31 -7.32
N LEU A 103 -19.56 -17.83 -8.38
CA LEU A 103 -20.67 -16.90 -8.28
C LEU A 103 -21.98 -17.68 -8.27
N ILE A 104 -22.77 -17.48 -7.23
CA ILE A 104 -24.08 -18.10 -7.07
C ILE A 104 -25.12 -16.98 -7.03
N ASP A 105 -26.23 -17.11 -7.75
CA ASP A 105 -27.33 -16.16 -7.69
C ASP A 105 -28.26 -16.40 -6.49
N GLU A 106 -29.30 -15.57 -6.34
CA GLU A 106 -30.26 -15.67 -5.26
C GLU A 106 -31.08 -16.97 -5.29
N ASP A 107 -31.09 -17.67 -6.42
CA ASP A 107 -31.79 -18.93 -6.65
C ASP A 107 -30.84 -20.16 -6.57
N ASP A 108 -29.61 -20.00 -6.02
CA ASP A 108 -28.57 -21.01 -5.92
C ASP A 108 -28.04 -21.56 -7.27
N ASN A 109 -28.25 -20.84 -8.37
CA ASN A 109 -27.69 -21.25 -9.64
C ASN A 109 -26.24 -20.78 -9.78
N ASP A 110 -25.41 -21.65 -10.36
CA ASP A 110 -24.03 -21.34 -10.71
C ASP A 110 -23.99 -20.28 -11.83
N GLN A 111 -23.41 -19.15 -11.54
CA GLN A 111 -23.25 -18.02 -12.44
C GLN A 111 -21.82 -17.95 -13.02
N GLY A 112 -20.99 -18.96 -12.75
CA GLY A 112 -19.61 -19.04 -13.22
C GLY A 112 -18.59 -18.63 -12.17
N THR A 113 -17.34 -18.46 -12.58
CA THR A 113 -16.20 -18.22 -11.71
C THR A 113 -15.67 -16.80 -11.90
N ALA A 114 -15.39 -16.11 -10.80
CA ALA A 114 -14.72 -14.82 -10.80
C ALA A 114 -13.24 -14.99 -10.42
N THR A 115 -12.35 -14.33 -11.17
CA THR A 115 -10.89 -14.31 -10.94
C THR A 115 -10.43 -12.89 -10.70
N PRO A 116 -10.48 -12.39 -9.47
CA PRO A 116 -10.10 -11.01 -9.17
C PRO A 116 -8.61 -10.76 -9.37
N PHE A 117 -8.28 -9.65 -10.02
CA PHE A 117 -6.91 -9.19 -10.19
C PHE A 117 -6.84 -7.67 -10.05
N PHE A 118 -5.87 -7.20 -9.30
CA PHE A 118 -5.61 -5.79 -9.09
C PHE A 118 -4.16 -5.45 -9.39
N MET A 119 -3.95 -4.31 -10.07
CA MET A 119 -2.62 -3.76 -10.32
C MET A 119 -2.61 -2.26 -10.06
N LEU A 120 -1.56 -1.78 -9.43
CA LEU A 120 -1.39 -0.38 -9.08
C LEU A 120 0.03 0.06 -9.44
N GLY A 121 0.14 0.97 -10.40
CA GLY A 121 1.41 1.55 -10.84
C GLY A 121 1.63 2.93 -10.23
N TYR A 122 2.88 3.22 -9.85
CA TYR A 122 3.34 4.52 -9.36
C TYR A 122 4.57 4.99 -10.11
N ALA A 123 4.62 6.28 -10.42
CA ALA A 123 5.82 6.96 -10.88
C ALA A 123 5.95 8.28 -10.09
N GLY A 124 7.07 8.45 -9.40
CA GLY A 124 7.25 9.56 -8.47
C GLY A 124 8.55 10.33 -8.70
N LEU A 125 8.49 11.61 -8.34
CA LEU A 125 9.59 12.55 -8.33
C LEU A 125 9.66 13.22 -6.96
N GLY A 126 10.84 13.25 -6.35
CA GLY A 126 11.11 13.99 -5.12
C GLY A 126 12.13 15.07 -5.34
N TYR A 127 11.91 16.23 -4.72
CA TYR A 127 12.83 17.36 -4.76
C TYR A 127 13.22 17.80 -3.36
N ARG A 128 14.52 17.95 -3.12
CA ARG A 128 15.07 18.37 -1.83
C ARG A 128 15.13 19.89 -1.75
N LEU A 129 14.25 20.46 -0.93
CA LEU A 129 14.17 21.88 -0.66
C LEU A 129 15.37 22.38 0.17
N SER A 130 15.74 21.61 1.18
CA SER A 130 16.86 21.89 2.09
C SER A 130 17.64 20.61 2.41
N LYS A 131 18.66 20.70 3.28
CA LYS A 131 19.32 19.47 3.80
C LYS A 131 18.36 18.60 4.62
N ALA A 132 17.30 19.18 5.15
CA ALA A 132 16.34 18.52 6.03
C ALA A 132 14.99 18.24 5.36
N ASP A 133 14.57 19.06 4.40
CA ASP A 133 13.21 19.00 3.83
C ASP A 133 13.19 18.49 2.39
N GLY A 134 12.24 17.63 2.10
CA GLY A 134 11.92 17.16 0.77
C GLY A 134 10.41 17.17 0.51
N ILE A 135 10.06 17.52 -0.70
CA ILE A 135 8.70 17.38 -1.23
C ILE A 135 8.71 16.44 -2.41
N GLY A 136 7.58 15.86 -2.71
CA GLY A 136 7.47 14.99 -3.87
C GLY A 136 6.04 14.87 -4.36
N ILE A 137 5.96 14.43 -5.59
CA ILE A 137 4.71 14.11 -6.27
C ILE A 137 4.85 12.73 -6.89
N SER A 138 3.81 11.95 -6.86
CA SER A 138 3.70 10.73 -7.66
C SER A 138 2.39 10.70 -8.42
N LEU A 139 2.45 10.05 -9.57
CA LEU A 139 1.30 9.71 -10.38
C LEU A 139 1.00 8.24 -10.15
N SER A 140 -0.26 7.91 -9.95
CA SER A 140 -0.70 6.52 -9.81
C SER A 140 -1.82 6.18 -10.78
N ILE A 141 -1.78 4.95 -11.27
CA ILE A 141 -2.81 4.36 -12.10
C ILE A 141 -3.19 3.02 -11.50
N ALA A 142 -4.48 2.77 -11.33
CA ALA A 142 -5.00 1.50 -10.86
C ALA A 142 -5.70 0.77 -12.01
N TYR A 143 -5.50 -0.53 -12.04
CA TYR A 143 -6.23 -1.45 -12.90
C TYR A 143 -6.83 -2.53 -12.02
N ASP A 144 -8.11 -2.71 -12.11
CA ASP A 144 -8.84 -3.73 -11.38
C ASP A 144 -9.66 -4.56 -12.36
N ARG A 145 -9.59 -5.86 -12.20
CA ARG A 145 -10.31 -6.81 -13.02
C ARG A 145 -11.00 -7.83 -12.12
N LEU A 146 -12.31 -7.90 -12.22
CA LEU A 146 -13.10 -9.00 -11.73
C LEU A 146 -13.44 -9.88 -12.94
N GLY A 147 -12.63 -10.90 -13.22
CA GLY A 147 -12.89 -11.87 -14.28
C GLY A 147 -14.13 -12.69 -13.92
N LEU A 148 -15.18 -12.63 -14.74
CA LEU A 148 -16.37 -13.46 -14.60
C LEU A 148 -16.30 -14.60 -15.64
N GLY A 149 -16.81 -15.79 -15.27
CA GLY A 149 -16.77 -16.97 -16.14
C GLY A 149 -17.49 -16.82 -17.47
N SER A 150 -17.40 -17.83 -18.32
CA SER A 150 -17.70 -17.79 -19.76
C SER A 150 -19.15 -17.46 -20.15
N GLU A 151 -20.11 -17.55 -19.23
CA GLU A 151 -21.50 -17.15 -19.50
C GLU A 151 -21.76 -15.65 -19.30
N TRP A 152 -20.85 -14.97 -18.61
CA TRP A 152 -20.87 -13.55 -18.41
C TRP A 152 -19.73 -12.96 -19.22
N ASP A 153 -19.97 -12.54 -20.44
CA ASP A 153 -19.03 -11.74 -21.25
C ASP A 153 -18.74 -10.37 -20.61
N VAL A 154 -18.41 -10.39 -19.31
CA VAL A 154 -18.24 -9.20 -18.54
C VAL A 154 -16.82 -9.16 -18.02
N VAL A 155 -15.97 -8.56 -18.79
CA VAL A 155 -14.69 -8.08 -18.32
C VAL A 155 -14.96 -6.73 -17.65
N ASN A 156 -14.97 -6.69 -16.32
CA ASN A 156 -14.96 -5.44 -15.61
C ASN A 156 -13.53 -4.94 -15.55
N GLU A 157 -13.18 -4.14 -16.50
CA GLU A 157 -11.93 -3.40 -16.46
C GLU A 157 -12.21 -2.05 -15.79
N TYR A 158 -11.69 -1.92 -14.58
CA TYR A 158 -11.61 -0.63 -13.92
C TYR A 158 -10.30 0.02 -14.31
N GLN A 159 -10.37 1.05 -15.08
CA GLN A 159 -9.25 1.95 -15.26
C GLN A 159 -9.49 3.18 -14.39
N SER A 160 -8.76 3.29 -13.29
CA SER A 160 -8.70 4.54 -12.58
C SER A 160 -8.02 5.57 -13.46
N PRO A 161 -8.62 6.74 -13.66
CA PRO A 161 -7.88 7.86 -14.21
C PRO A 161 -6.66 8.13 -13.33
N LEU A 162 -5.69 8.80 -13.92
CA LEU A 162 -4.46 9.17 -13.26
C LEU A 162 -4.74 9.91 -11.95
N SER A 163 -4.26 9.37 -10.84
CA SER A 163 -4.31 10.04 -9.54
C SER A 163 -2.96 10.66 -9.21
N ILE A 164 -3.01 11.70 -8.42
CA ILE A 164 -1.84 12.44 -7.96
C ILE A 164 -1.69 12.24 -6.46
N ASP A 165 -0.47 11.90 -6.02
CA ASP A 165 -0.11 11.84 -4.62
C ASP A 165 0.93 12.91 -4.34
N VAL A 166 0.82 13.57 -3.20
CA VAL A 166 1.75 14.61 -2.75
C VAL A 166 2.33 14.21 -1.42
N GLY A 167 3.63 14.36 -1.27
CA GLY A 167 4.32 14.01 -0.04
C GLY A 167 5.31 15.09 0.40
N TRP A 168 5.42 15.24 1.71
CA TRP A 168 6.44 16.02 2.36
C TRP A 168 7.16 15.16 3.39
N PHE A 169 8.47 15.38 3.52
CA PHE A 169 9.33 14.67 4.45
C PHE A 169 10.33 15.63 5.09
N ARG A 170 10.62 15.43 6.39
CA ARG A 170 11.59 16.24 7.13
C ARG A 170 12.44 15.43 8.10
N PHE A 171 13.75 15.70 8.08
CA PHE A 171 14.66 15.41 9.18
C PHE A 171 14.66 16.57 10.17
N TRP A 172 14.20 16.36 11.39
CA TRP A 172 14.31 17.36 12.46
C TRP A 172 15.71 17.38 13.06
N ASN A 173 16.28 16.19 13.22
CA ASN A 173 17.65 15.94 13.64
C ASN A 173 18.06 14.50 13.29
N ALA A 174 19.20 14.02 13.83
CA ALA A 174 19.68 12.66 13.57
C ALA A 174 18.73 11.56 14.10
N LYS A 175 17.86 11.87 15.07
CA LYS A 175 16.96 10.91 15.72
C LYS A 175 15.52 10.99 15.26
N TRP A 176 15.05 12.18 14.86
CA TRP A 176 13.65 12.42 14.56
C TRP A 176 13.41 12.73 13.08
N GLN A 177 12.44 12.06 12.51
CA GLN A 177 11.95 12.26 11.16
C GLN A 177 10.43 12.35 11.17
N SER A 178 9.85 13.09 10.23
CA SER A 178 8.41 13.12 10.00
C SER A 178 8.08 13.10 8.52
N GLY A 179 6.89 12.64 8.22
CA GLY A 179 6.34 12.59 6.87
C GLY A 179 4.86 12.92 6.87
N LEU A 180 4.43 13.62 5.84
CA LEU A 180 3.03 13.86 5.53
C LEU A 180 2.78 13.40 4.09
N GLN A 181 1.65 12.77 3.85
CA GLN A 181 1.25 12.33 2.53
C GLN A 181 -0.25 12.52 2.33
N ILE A 182 -0.61 12.94 1.13
CA ILE A 182 -1.99 12.93 0.64
C ILE A 182 -2.00 12.11 -0.63
N ARG A 183 -2.89 11.13 -0.72
CA ARG A 183 -3.03 10.25 -1.89
C ARG A 183 -4.37 10.44 -2.57
N ASN A 184 -4.38 10.00 -3.83
CA ASN A 184 -5.57 9.94 -4.66
C ASN A 184 -6.21 11.32 -4.86
N LEU A 185 -5.38 12.36 -5.01
CA LEU A 185 -5.81 13.67 -5.48
C LEU A 185 -5.99 13.57 -6.99
N GLY A 186 -7.20 13.43 -7.48
CA GLY A 186 -7.46 13.34 -8.91
C GLY A 186 -8.71 14.11 -9.29
N LEU A 187 -8.78 14.53 -10.56
CA LEU A 187 -9.95 15.18 -11.12
C LEU A 187 -11.14 14.23 -11.25
N ASN A 188 -10.88 12.92 -11.29
CA ASN A 188 -11.89 11.86 -11.31
C ASN A 188 -11.35 10.67 -10.50
N SER A 189 -11.50 10.71 -9.20
CA SER A 189 -11.20 9.56 -8.33
C SER A 189 -12.26 8.44 -8.42
N LYS A 190 -13.11 8.48 -9.43
CA LYS A 190 -14.14 7.49 -9.67
C LYS A 190 -13.58 6.34 -10.48
N LEU A 191 -13.62 5.16 -9.90
CA LEU A 191 -13.54 3.92 -10.66
C LEU A 191 -14.90 3.71 -11.30
N SER A 192 -15.01 3.86 -12.60
CA SER A 192 -16.25 3.53 -13.30
C SER A 192 -16.30 2.02 -13.51
N ALA A 193 -17.14 1.35 -12.77
CA ALA A 193 -17.51 -0.03 -13.02
C ALA A 193 -18.49 -0.07 -14.18
N ALA A 194 -18.04 -0.43 -15.36
CA ALA A 194 -18.95 -0.77 -16.43
C ALA A 194 -19.22 -2.28 -16.35
N TRP A 195 -20.27 -2.67 -15.67
CA TRP A 195 -20.81 -4.02 -15.77
C TRP A 195 -21.46 -4.17 -17.14
N ARG A 196 -20.77 -4.77 -18.10
CA ARG A 196 -21.38 -5.15 -19.37
C ARG A 196 -21.88 -6.57 -19.24
N ARG A 197 -23.18 -6.72 -19.22
CA ARG A 197 -23.83 -8.01 -19.37
C ARG A 197 -23.88 -8.40 -20.86
N ASN A 198 -23.85 -9.72 -21.13
CA ASN A 198 -24.18 -10.27 -22.44
C ASN A 198 -25.45 -9.60 -22.98
N PRO A 199 -25.39 -8.95 -24.15
CA PRO A 199 -26.52 -8.20 -24.71
C PRO A 199 -27.79 -9.01 -24.98
N SER A 200 -27.73 -10.32 -24.82
CA SER A 200 -28.89 -11.21 -24.98
C SER A 200 -29.78 -11.36 -23.75
N ARG A 201 -29.45 -10.72 -22.62
CA ARG A 201 -30.28 -10.73 -21.39
C ARG A 201 -30.53 -9.29 -20.91
N ASP A 202 -31.81 -8.93 -20.84
CA ASP A 202 -32.33 -7.57 -20.67
C ASP A 202 -32.12 -6.86 -19.31
N ASN A 203 -31.31 -7.37 -18.38
CA ASN A 203 -31.11 -6.76 -17.08
C ASN A 203 -29.64 -6.31 -16.92
N ALA A 204 -29.35 -5.07 -17.27
CA ALA A 204 -28.07 -4.44 -16.92
C ALA A 204 -28.00 -4.23 -15.39
N LEU A 205 -26.99 -4.77 -14.74
CA LEU A 205 -26.69 -4.42 -13.35
C LEU A 205 -26.29 -2.94 -13.30
N PRO A 206 -26.71 -2.18 -12.28
CA PRO A 206 -26.37 -0.79 -12.18
C PRO A 206 -24.85 -0.60 -12.14
N SER A 207 -24.35 0.35 -12.89
CA SER A 207 -22.96 0.79 -12.78
C SER A 207 -22.76 1.36 -11.38
N SER A 208 -21.92 0.76 -10.56
CA SER A 208 -21.49 1.38 -9.31
C SER A 208 -20.21 2.15 -9.56
N ASP A 209 -20.24 3.46 -9.33
CA ASP A 209 -19.01 4.25 -9.29
C ASP A 209 -18.28 3.94 -7.98
N ALA A 210 -17.26 3.10 -8.03
CA ALA A 210 -16.39 2.89 -6.88
C ALA A 210 -15.41 4.07 -6.76
N LEU A 211 -15.36 4.69 -5.61
CA LEU A 211 -14.46 5.81 -5.33
C LEU A 211 -13.15 5.29 -4.74
N ARG A 212 -12.02 5.70 -5.32
CA ARG A 212 -10.72 5.53 -4.64
C ARG A 212 -10.71 6.46 -3.42
N PRO A 213 -10.50 5.94 -2.22
CA PRO A 213 -10.50 6.77 -1.01
C PRO A 213 -9.32 7.75 -1.07
N LYS A 214 -9.61 9.03 -0.86
CA LYS A 214 -8.56 10.01 -0.58
C LYS A 214 -7.95 9.66 0.77
N THR A 215 -6.63 9.61 0.82
CA THR A 215 -5.92 9.21 2.04
C THR A 215 -5.01 10.33 2.49
N PHE A 216 -5.11 10.70 3.75
CA PHE A 216 -4.14 11.53 4.43
C PHE A 216 -3.37 10.69 5.44
N GLU A 217 -2.04 10.79 5.45
CA GLU A 217 -1.20 10.09 6.41
C GLU A 217 -0.16 11.03 7.00
N ALA A 218 -0.08 11.05 8.34
CA ALA A 218 0.98 11.72 9.10
C ALA A 218 1.79 10.69 9.85
N ALA A 219 3.11 10.77 9.77
CA ALA A 219 4.00 9.80 10.38
C ALA A 219 5.19 10.47 11.07
N VAL A 220 5.69 9.80 12.11
CA VAL A 220 6.91 10.19 12.81
C VAL A 220 7.75 8.95 13.11
N ILE A 221 9.07 9.10 13.02
CA ILE A 221 10.03 8.07 13.40
C ILE A 221 11.01 8.64 14.41
N HIS A 222 11.24 7.86 15.46
CA HIS A 222 12.32 8.08 16.41
C HIS A 222 13.37 6.99 16.28
N ARG A 223 14.63 7.39 16.15
CA ARG A 223 15.80 6.49 16.08
C ARG A 223 16.67 6.67 17.30
N ASN A 224 17.11 5.56 17.89
CA ASN A 224 17.97 5.56 19.07
C ASN A 224 18.88 4.32 19.06
N LEU A 225 19.50 4.04 20.19
CA LEU A 225 20.27 2.83 20.46
C LEU A 225 19.59 2.05 21.59
N LEU A 226 19.43 0.74 21.39
CA LEU A 226 19.02 -0.20 22.41
C LEU A 226 20.12 -1.25 22.54
N LEU A 227 20.68 -1.39 23.74
CA LEU A 227 21.84 -2.26 23.99
C LEU A 227 23.02 -1.99 23.03
N GLY A 228 23.26 -0.71 22.72
CA GLY A 228 24.31 -0.30 21.79
C GLY A 228 24.01 -0.55 20.29
N LYS A 229 22.84 -1.06 19.96
CA LYS A 229 22.42 -1.37 18.57
C LYS A 229 21.31 -0.42 18.10
N PRO A 230 21.30 -0.05 16.81
CA PRO A 230 20.28 0.82 16.26
C PRO A 230 18.87 0.27 16.44
N VAL A 231 17.97 1.14 16.90
CA VAL A 231 16.54 0.87 17.02
C VAL A 231 15.76 2.03 16.42
N SER A 232 14.63 1.73 15.79
CA SER A 232 13.67 2.73 15.36
C SER A 232 12.25 2.39 15.77
N VAL A 233 11.52 3.41 16.18
CA VAL A 233 10.08 3.35 16.48
C VAL A 233 9.38 4.27 15.50
N SER A 234 8.36 3.76 14.83
CA SER A 234 7.54 4.48 13.85
C SER A 234 6.11 4.55 14.35
N LEU A 235 5.51 5.72 14.25
CA LEU A 235 4.09 5.94 14.50
C LEU A 235 3.49 6.61 13.28
N SER A 236 2.30 6.21 12.88
CA SER A 236 1.57 6.83 11.79
C SER A 236 0.09 6.87 12.11
N LEU A 237 -0.56 7.95 11.70
CA LEU A 237 -2.01 8.09 11.71
C LEU A 237 -2.46 8.33 10.28
N GLN A 238 -3.36 7.48 9.82
CA GLN A 238 -3.92 7.53 8.48
C GLN A 238 -5.43 7.76 8.56
N SER A 239 -5.93 8.67 7.73
CA SER A 239 -7.36 8.92 7.54
C SER A 239 -7.74 8.57 6.12
N TYR A 240 -8.84 7.85 5.96
CA TYR A 240 -9.45 7.53 4.67
C TYR A 240 -10.74 8.32 4.54
N GLN A 241 -10.89 9.04 3.43
CA GLN A 241 -12.09 9.76 3.09
C GLN A 241 -12.73 9.12 1.85
N VAL A 242 -13.95 8.67 1.99
CA VAL A 242 -14.71 7.98 0.91
C VAL A 242 -15.58 8.94 0.11
N ALA A 243 -15.76 10.19 0.56
CA ALA A 243 -16.61 11.18 -0.09
C ALA A 243 -15.89 11.96 -1.21
N ASP A 244 -16.65 12.37 -2.22
CA ASP A 244 -16.17 13.09 -3.41
C ASP A 244 -15.69 14.53 -3.13
N THR A 245 -15.97 15.06 -1.94
CA THR A 245 -15.65 16.44 -1.55
C THR A 245 -14.32 16.54 -0.82
N LEU A 246 -13.38 17.30 -1.37
CA LEU A 246 -12.16 17.71 -0.68
C LEU A 246 -12.55 18.57 0.56
N PHE A 247 -12.03 18.19 1.74
CA PHE A 247 -12.14 18.97 2.98
C PHE A 247 -13.50 19.02 3.70
N VAL A 248 -14.46 18.16 3.42
CA VAL A 248 -15.58 17.99 4.34
C VAL A 248 -15.16 17.04 5.46
N PHE A 249 -14.87 17.59 6.63
CA PHE A 249 -14.67 16.82 7.86
C PHE A 249 -16.03 16.36 8.40
N ASP A 250 -16.61 15.38 7.76
CA ASP A 250 -17.73 14.65 8.34
C ASP A 250 -17.15 13.41 9.04
N PRO A 251 -17.21 13.30 10.37
CA PRO A 251 -16.69 12.14 11.10
C PRO A 251 -17.31 10.83 10.64
N ASP A 252 -18.48 10.88 10.03
CA ASP A 252 -19.15 9.70 9.48
C ASP A 252 -18.53 9.15 8.18
N TRP A 253 -17.71 9.93 7.49
CA TRP A 253 -17.04 9.55 6.23
C TRP A 253 -15.54 9.36 6.38
N HIS A 254 -14.99 9.53 7.59
CA HIS A 254 -13.57 9.35 7.87
C HIS A 254 -13.32 8.08 8.69
N ILE A 255 -12.47 7.22 8.19
CA ILE A 255 -11.93 6.09 8.96
C ILE A 255 -10.51 6.45 9.35
N PHE A 256 -10.23 6.42 10.65
CA PHE A 256 -8.90 6.64 11.18
C PHE A 256 -8.23 5.31 11.50
N LYS A 257 -6.97 5.18 11.12
CA LYS A 257 -6.16 4.01 11.35
C LYS A 257 -4.82 4.40 11.95
N GLY A 258 -4.56 3.92 13.15
CA GLY A 258 -3.25 4.04 13.79
C GLY A 258 -2.32 2.92 13.34
N LYS A 259 -1.04 3.24 13.14
CA LYS A 259 -0.01 2.27 12.79
C LYS A 259 1.18 2.45 13.73
N PHE A 260 1.76 1.34 14.15
CA PHE A 260 2.96 1.29 14.97
C PHE A 260 3.98 0.36 14.35
N GLY A 261 5.25 0.74 14.38
CA GLY A 261 6.34 -0.08 13.90
C GLY A 261 7.57 0.02 14.79
N PHE A 262 8.18 -1.11 15.04
CA PHE A 262 9.44 -1.24 15.75
C PHE A 262 10.42 -2.01 14.86
N GLU A 263 11.67 -1.53 14.79
CA GLU A 263 12.77 -2.21 14.11
C GLU A 263 14.02 -2.12 14.98
N TRP A 264 14.65 -3.25 15.23
CA TRP A 264 15.88 -3.36 16.00
C TRP A 264 16.93 -4.11 15.20
N ARG A 265 18.09 -3.47 14.98
CA ARG A 265 19.26 -4.11 14.38
C ARG A 265 19.97 -4.98 15.42
N ALA A 266 19.46 -6.19 15.65
CA ALA A 266 19.95 -7.09 16.67
C ALA A 266 21.38 -7.58 16.40
N ILE A 267 21.72 -7.82 15.14
CA ILE A 267 23.04 -8.26 14.67
C ILE A 267 23.54 -7.35 13.54
N ALA A 268 24.82 -7.45 13.17
CA ALA A 268 25.47 -6.52 12.24
C ALA A 268 24.70 -6.28 10.93
N ASN A 269 24.17 -7.36 10.35
CA ASN A 269 23.43 -7.33 9.08
C ASN A 269 22.00 -7.86 9.23
N GLY A 270 21.44 -7.90 10.47
CA GLY A 270 20.12 -8.45 10.70
C GLY A 270 19.24 -7.57 11.56
N ASP A 271 18.02 -7.38 11.09
CA ASP A 271 16.98 -6.57 11.72
C ASP A 271 15.83 -7.47 12.18
N LEU A 272 15.34 -7.26 13.40
CA LEU A 272 14.07 -7.80 13.89
C LEU A 272 13.03 -6.69 13.87
N ARG A 273 11.80 -7.04 13.54
CA ARG A 273 10.71 -6.07 13.38
C ARG A 273 9.43 -6.61 13.97
N CYS A 274 8.63 -5.69 14.49
CA CYS A 274 7.23 -5.95 14.80
C CYS A 274 6.41 -4.67 14.60
N GLY A 275 5.12 -4.84 14.42
CA GLY A 275 4.24 -3.71 14.18
C GLY A 275 2.78 -4.05 14.33
N ILE A 276 1.96 -3.02 14.22
CA ILE A 276 0.50 -3.12 14.20
C ILE A 276 -0.01 -2.14 13.15
N ASP A 277 -0.88 -2.62 12.28
CA ASP A 277 -1.60 -1.83 11.28
C ASP A 277 -3.10 -1.86 11.58
N GLY A 278 -3.58 -0.85 12.33
CA GLY A 278 -4.92 -0.90 12.93
C GLY A 278 -5.02 -2.00 13.98
N GLN A 279 -5.72 -3.09 13.65
CA GLN A 279 -5.88 -4.26 14.53
C GLN A 279 -4.95 -5.42 14.14
N ASN A 280 -4.23 -5.32 13.02
CA ASN A 280 -3.46 -6.41 12.45
C ASN A 280 -2.01 -6.39 12.94
N PRO A 281 -1.62 -7.25 13.88
CA PRO A 281 -0.24 -7.37 14.31
C PRO A 281 0.63 -8.03 13.24
N SER A 282 1.89 -7.65 13.22
CA SER A 282 2.88 -8.19 12.31
C SER A 282 4.22 -8.38 13.00
N ILE A 283 5.00 -9.34 12.49
CA ILE A 283 6.37 -9.60 12.92
C ILE A 283 7.20 -9.96 11.69
N GLY A 284 8.48 -9.68 11.74
CA GLY A 284 9.37 -10.05 10.65
C GLY A 284 10.84 -9.88 10.98
N TRP A 285 11.64 -10.28 10.04
CA TRP A 285 13.10 -10.15 10.11
C TRP A 285 13.67 -9.78 8.75
N GLY A 286 14.87 -9.23 8.73
CA GLY A 286 15.64 -8.96 7.54
C GLY A 286 17.10 -9.29 7.72
N TYR A 287 17.76 -9.73 6.65
CA TYR A 287 19.19 -9.99 6.65
C TYR A 287 19.86 -9.47 5.38
N GLY A 288 20.99 -8.79 5.56
CA GLY A 288 21.78 -8.21 4.48
C GLY A 288 23.02 -9.05 4.15
N PHE A 289 23.13 -9.46 2.90
CA PHE A 289 24.28 -10.18 2.36
C PHE A 289 25.17 -9.25 1.54
N ASN A 290 26.47 -9.30 1.75
CA ASN A 290 27.42 -8.58 0.90
C ASN A 290 27.74 -9.44 -0.32
N ILE A 291 27.36 -8.99 -1.51
CA ILE A 291 27.62 -9.64 -2.78
C ILE A 291 28.28 -8.64 -3.72
N ALA A 292 29.54 -8.89 -4.12
CA ALA A 292 30.27 -8.05 -5.07
C ALA A 292 30.21 -6.54 -4.75
N ASN A 293 30.50 -6.17 -3.50
CA ASN A 293 30.46 -4.80 -2.96
C ASN A 293 29.06 -4.13 -2.95
N LYS A 294 28.00 -4.93 -3.10
CA LYS A 294 26.61 -4.49 -2.96
C LYS A 294 25.95 -5.23 -1.82
N ILE A 295 24.89 -4.66 -1.28
CA ILE A 295 24.13 -5.31 -0.21
C ILE A 295 22.81 -5.79 -0.77
N LEU A 296 22.62 -7.11 -0.76
CA LEU A 296 21.32 -7.76 -1.00
C LEU A 296 20.65 -7.97 0.35
N TRP A 297 19.47 -7.37 0.54
CA TRP A 297 18.61 -7.60 1.69
C TRP A 297 17.53 -8.60 1.34
N ILE A 298 17.31 -9.55 2.26
CA ILE A 298 16.16 -10.44 2.26
C ILE A 298 15.33 -10.08 3.48
N ASP A 299 14.11 -9.62 3.25
CA ASP A 299 13.15 -9.23 4.29
C ASP A 299 11.97 -10.20 4.27
N TYR A 300 11.51 -10.60 5.44
CA TYR A 300 10.41 -11.53 5.65
C TYR A 300 9.42 -10.97 6.65
N ALA A 301 8.12 -11.20 6.45
CA ALA A 301 7.07 -10.79 7.36
C ALA A 301 5.96 -11.82 7.49
N PHE A 302 5.42 -11.91 8.70
CA PHE A 302 4.15 -12.52 9.03
C PHE A 302 3.15 -11.45 9.42
N ILE A 303 1.91 -11.58 8.97
CA ILE A 303 0.83 -10.67 9.30
C ILE A 303 -0.35 -11.51 9.77
N TYR A 304 -0.92 -11.13 10.90
CA TYR A 304 -2.16 -11.71 11.37
C TYR A 304 -3.32 -10.72 11.14
N GLU A 305 -4.29 -11.11 10.32
CA GLU A 305 -5.50 -10.34 10.05
C GLU A 305 -6.54 -10.69 11.12
N TRP A 306 -6.62 -9.85 12.16
CA TRP A 306 -7.43 -10.12 13.36
C TRP A 306 -8.91 -10.31 13.07
N GLU A 307 -9.50 -9.45 12.23
CA GLU A 307 -10.92 -9.50 11.92
C GLU A 307 -11.32 -10.77 11.15
N ALA A 308 -10.41 -11.31 10.37
CA ALA A 308 -10.63 -12.49 9.55
C ALA A 308 -10.11 -13.78 10.20
N ASP A 309 -9.43 -13.68 11.35
CA ASP A 309 -8.70 -14.78 12.01
C ASP A 309 -7.75 -15.52 11.06
N LEU A 310 -7.04 -14.76 10.22
CA LEU A 310 -6.18 -15.29 9.16
C LEU A 310 -4.71 -14.98 9.42
N LEU A 311 -3.85 -15.99 9.36
CA LEU A 311 -2.41 -15.84 9.35
C LEU A 311 -1.89 -15.80 7.91
N ASN A 312 -1.26 -14.70 7.53
CA ASN A 312 -0.59 -14.56 6.24
C ASN A 312 0.88 -14.95 6.38
N PRO A 313 1.25 -16.18 6.00
CA PRO A 313 2.50 -16.78 6.43
C PRO A 313 3.70 -16.35 5.59
N LEU A 314 3.50 -15.84 4.38
CA LEU A 314 4.60 -15.58 3.47
C LEU A 314 4.52 -14.19 2.86
N SER A 315 5.45 -13.34 3.30
CA SER A 315 5.79 -12.09 2.62
C SER A 315 7.31 -11.99 2.55
N LEU A 316 7.85 -11.99 1.34
CA LEU A 316 9.28 -11.99 1.07
C LEU A 316 9.66 -10.82 0.17
N THR A 317 10.67 -10.05 0.56
CA THR A 317 11.24 -8.99 -0.29
C THR A 317 12.73 -9.20 -0.49
N LEU A 318 13.15 -9.14 -1.74
CA LEU A 318 14.55 -9.03 -2.13
C LEU A 318 14.82 -7.58 -2.53
N ARG A 319 15.82 -6.97 -1.92
CA ARG A 319 16.17 -5.57 -2.17
C ARG A 319 17.67 -5.42 -2.36
N MET A 320 18.08 -4.83 -3.47
CA MET A 320 19.48 -4.57 -3.78
C MET A 320 19.72 -3.07 -3.95
N LYS A 321 20.82 -2.59 -3.38
CA LYS A 321 21.33 -1.22 -3.57
C LYS A 321 22.65 -1.26 -4.35
N PHE A 322 22.75 -0.36 -5.34
CA PHE A 322 23.88 -0.22 -6.24
C PHE A 322 24.69 1.03 -5.94
#